data_e34f0d176fbce9a13bbfedd0026c456d
#
_entry.id   e34f0d176fbce9a13bbfedd0026c456d
#
_cell.length_a   1.000
_cell.length_b   1.000
_cell.length_c   1.000
_cell.angle_alpha   90.00
_cell.angle_beta   90.00
_cell.angle_gamma   90.00
#
_symmetry.space_group_name_H-M   'P 1'
#
loop_
_entity.id
_entity.type
_entity.pdbx_description
1 polymer ?
#
loop_
_entity_poly.entity_id
_entity_poly.type
_entity_poly.pdbx_seq_one_letter_code
_entity_poly.pdbx_strand_id
1 'polypeptide(L)'
;MYIKSIFSCPVCGKELKFDERSYKCESGHCFDRSKSGYVNLLTSDKMHSKLPGDNKLMVRARRSFLQKGYYSYLAESLSSIICRHAENGISLIDAGCGEGYYTEEIFRSLRENNIKARLGGLDISKSAVDLAAKRKQENIEYAVSSVFHIPAADKSIDISLSVFSPICLEEFYRILRKNGLFYMVIPDTMHLWELKSVIYDRPYENQVKDYLLKGFDLIKAYDLPQRKICLESNEDIMNLFSMTPYLSLIHISEPTRLLSI
;
A
#
# COMPACT_ATOMS: atom_id res chain seq x y z
N MET A 1 -18.46 -22.17 6.71
CA MET A 1 -18.54 -21.25 7.87
C MET A 1 -18.19 -19.86 7.38
N TYR A 2 -18.98 -18.82 7.73
CA TYR A 2 -18.67 -17.44 7.33
C TYR A 2 -17.76 -16.79 8.38
N ILE A 3 -16.71 -16.16 7.91
CA ILE A 3 -15.72 -15.43 8.73
C ILE A 3 -16.01 -13.93 8.60
N LYS A 4 -15.95 -13.20 9.69
CA LYS A 4 -16.08 -11.73 9.69
C LYS A 4 -14.89 -11.10 8.98
N SER A 5 -15.15 -10.28 7.97
CA SER A 5 -14.13 -9.53 7.24
C SER A 5 -13.66 -8.30 8.02
N ILE A 6 -12.43 -7.87 7.76
CA ILE A 6 -11.94 -6.54 8.17
C ILE A 6 -12.58 -5.44 7.31
N PHE A 7 -13.04 -5.79 6.11
CA PHE A 7 -13.71 -4.86 5.19
C PHE A 7 -15.21 -4.77 5.46
N SER A 8 -15.79 -3.63 5.11
CA SER A 8 -17.22 -3.37 5.07
C SER A 8 -17.74 -3.32 3.64
N CYS A 9 -19.04 -3.46 3.48
CA CYS A 9 -19.70 -3.39 2.18
C CYS A 9 -19.56 -1.99 1.57
N PRO A 10 -18.99 -1.83 0.36
CA PRO A 10 -18.79 -0.53 -0.26
C PRO A 10 -20.10 0.14 -0.72
N VAL A 11 -21.21 -0.62 -0.74
CA VAL A 11 -22.53 -0.13 -1.16
C VAL A 11 -23.36 0.39 0.02
N CYS A 12 -23.34 -0.32 1.16
CA CYS A 12 -24.23 0.03 2.30
C CYS A 12 -23.48 0.18 3.64
N GLY A 13 -22.15 0.09 3.67
CA GLY A 13 -21.33 0.26 4.87
C GLY A 13 -21.42 -0.88 5.89
N LYS A 14 -22.36 -1.82 5.74
CA LYS A 14 -22.52 -2.93 6.69
C LYS A 14 -21.37 -3.91 6.67
N GLU A 15 -21.24 -4.66 7.76
CA GLU A 15 -20.24 -5.71 7.91
C GLU A 15 -20.27 -6.70 6.74
N LEU A 16 -19.10 -7.07 6.24
CA LEU A 16 -18.93 -8.18 5.30
C LEU A 16 -18.53 -9.45 6.07
N LYS A 17 -19.12 -10.55 5.65
CA LYS A 17 -18.69 -11.90 6.04
C LYS A 17 -18.28 -12.65 4.78
N PHE A 18 -17.25 -13.47 4.86
CA PHE A 18 -16.76 -14.19 3.70
C PHE A 18 -16.63 -15.69 3.94
N ASP A 19 -16.76 -16.44 2.87
CA ASP A 19 -16.44 -17.85 2.74
C ASP A 19 -15.36 -18.07 1.67
N GLU A 20 -15.18 -19.28 1.20
CA GLU A 20 -14.21 -19.58 0.15
C GLU A 20 -14.53 -18.90 -1.20
N ARG A 21 -15.79 -18.55 -1.46
CA ARG A 21 -16.28 -18.11 -2.77
C ARG A 21 -16.63 -16.62 -2.84
N SER A 22 -17.14 -16.05 -1.74
CA SER A 22 -17.73 -14.71 -1.79
C SER A 22 -17.71 -13.99 -0.46
N TYR A 23 -17.80 -12.65 -0.56
CA TYR A 23 -18.07 -11.74 0.55
C TYR A 23 -19.52 -11.28 0.47
N LYS A 24 -20.24 -11.32 1.57
CA LYS A 24 -21.67 -10.96 1.64
C LYS A 24 -21.98 -10.08 2.84
N CYS A 25 -22.89 -9.13 2.66
CA CYS A 25 -23.47 -8.34 3.76
C CYS A 25 -24.91 -8.72 4.02
N GLU A 26 -25.44 -8.27 5.15
CA GLU A 26 -26.85 -8.54 5.55
C GLU A 26 -27.89 -7.94 4.59
N SER A 27 -27.52 -6.89 3.83
CA SER A 27 -28.39 -6.29 2.81
C SER A 27 -28.42 -7.07 1.49
N GLY A 28 -27.75 -8.23 1.41
CA GLY A 28 -27.73 -9.09 0.22
C GLY A 28 -26.69 -8.71 -0.84
N HIS A 29 -25.88 -7.68 -0.64
CA HIS A 29 -24.77 -7.39 -1.57
C HIS A 29 -23.74 -8.52 -1.49
N CYS A 30 -23.29 -8.99 -2.66
CA CYS A 30 -22.40 -10.12 -2.79
C CYS A 30 -21.24 -9.76 -3.73
N PHE A 31 -20.01 -10.09 -3.33
CA PHE A 31 -18.79 -9.82 -4.08
C PHE A 31 -18.00 -11.12 -4.20
N ASP A 32 -17.68 -11.53 -5.42
CA ASP A 32 -16.95 -12.76 -5.68
C ASP A 32 -15.50 -12.65 -5.17
N ARG A 33 -15.03 -13.72 -4.55
CA ARG A 33 -13.63 -13.89 -4.18
C ARG A 33 -12.87 -14.42 -5.39
N SER A 34 -11.78 -13.75 -5.75
CA SER A 34 -10.93 -14.19 -6.85
C SER A 34 -10.25 -15.53 -6.55
N LYS A 35 -9.74 -16.22 -7.58
CA LYS A 35 -8.96 -17.46 -7.40
C LYS A 35 -7.69 -17.29 -6.57
N SER A 36 -7.09 -16.10 -6.58
CA SER A 36 -5.93 -15.73 -5.75
C SER A 36 -6.32 -15.36 -4.32
N GLY A 37 -7.58 -15.08 -4.04
CA GLY A 37 -8.10 -14.86 -2.68
C GLY A 37 -8.51 -13.42 -2.36
N TYR A 38 -8.30 -12.44 -3.25
CA TYR A 38 -8.76 -11.07 -3.05
C TYR A 38 -10.24 -10.88 -3.44
N VAL A 39 -10.83 -9.80 -2.97
CA VAL A 39 -12.16 -9.33 -3.36
C VAL A 39 -12.07 -7.99 -4.11
N ASN A 40 -12.97 -7.76 -5.09
CA ASN A 40 -13.11 -6.45 -5.71
C ASN A 40 -14.23 -5.66 -5.04
N LEU A 41 -13.85 -4.62 -4.28
CA LEU A 41 -14.76 -3.72 -3.57
C LEU A 41 -14.77 -2.31 -4.20
N LEU A 42 -14.10 -2.12 -5.34
CA LEU A 42 -14.15 -0.87 -6.11
C LEU A 42 -15.43 -0.86 -6.95
N THR A 43 -16.37 -0.01 -6.58
CA THR A 43 -17.64 0.15 -7.29
C THR A 43 -17.44 0.99 -8.56
N SER A 44 -18.31 0.80 -9.56
CA SER A 44 -18.19 1.46 -10.86
C SER A 44 -18.27 2.98 -10.82
N ASP A 45 -19.05 3.52 -9.89
CA ASP A 45 -19.19 4.97 -9.64
C ASP A 45 -17.91 5.61 -9.04
N LYS A 46 -17.02 4.79 -8.45
CA LYS A 46 -15.73 5.22 -7.90
C LYS A 46 -14.55 5.00 -8.84
N MET A 47 -14.80 4.48 -10.02
CA MET A 47 -13.76 4.15 -11.01
C MET A 47 -13.64 5.27 -12.05
N HIS A 48 -12.58 6.09 -11.94
CA HIS A 48 -12.35 7.24 -12.84
C HIS A 48 -11.54 6.90 -14.10
N SER A 49 -11.00 5.68 -14.22
CA SER A 49 -10.31 5.20 -15.42
C SER A 49 -10.54 3.70 -15.62
N LYS A 50 -10.35 3.21 -16.87
CA LYS A 50 -10.49 1.77 -17.18
C LYS A 50 -9.41 0.90 -16.53
N LEU A 51 -8.21 1.44 -16.28
CA LEU A 51 -7.08 0.77 -15.66
C LEU A 51 -6.44 1.73 -14.63
N PRO A 52 -7.05 1.89 -13.44
CA PRO A 52 -6.53 2.77 -12.43
C PRO A 52 -5.30 2.16 -11.74
N GLY A 53 -4.39 3.03 -11.28
CA GLY A 53 -3.18 2.65 -10.55
C GLY A 53 -2.06 2.12 -11.46
N ASP A 54 -1.12 1.44 -10.84
CA ASP A 54 0.05 0.89 -11.52
C ASP A 54 -0.33 -0.18 -12.54
N ASN A 55 0.30 -0.11 -13.71
CA ASN A 55 0.15 -1.14 -14.73
C ASN A 55 0.92 -2.43 -14.36
N LYS A 56 0.68 -3.50 -15.11
CA LYS A 56 1.30 -4.82 -14.83
C LYS A 56 2.83 -4.80 -14.87
N LEU A 57 3.44 -3.98 -15.70
CA LEU A 57 4.90 -3.89 -15.80
C LEU A 57 5.49 -3.20 -14.56
N MET A 58 4.91 -2.08 -14.15
CA MET A 58 5.30 -1.37 -12.93
C MET A 58 5.17 -2.26 -11.70
N VAL A 59 4.06 -2.98 -11.57
CA VAL A 59 3.84 -3.89 -10.43
C VAL A 59 4.86 -5.03 -10.40
N ARG A 60 5.19 -5.62 -11.57
CA ARG A 60 6.21 -6.67 -11.66
C ARG A 60 7.60 -6.15 -11.34
N ALA A 61 7.96 -5.00 -11.88
CA ALA A 61 9.24 -4.34 -11.60
C ALA A 61 9.40 -4.05 -10.10
N ARG A 62 8.36 -3.49 -9.47
CA ARG A 62 8.33 -3.25 -8.02
C ARG A 62 8.52 -4.54 -7.23
N ARG A 63 7.79 -5.59 -7.57
CA ARG A 63 7.91 -6.89 -6.91
C ARG A 63 9.33 -7.45 -7.03
N SER A 64 9.89 -7.48 -8.25
CA SER A 64 11.26 -7.96 -8.47
C SER A 64 12.29 -7.18 -7.66
N PHE A 65 12.16 -5.86 -7.63
CA PHE A 65 13.05 -4.98 -6.89
C PHE A 65 12.95 -5.18 -5.36
N LEU A 66 11.72 -5.19 -4.83
CA LEU A 66 11.50 -5.35 -3.38
C LEU A 66 11.89 -6.73 -2.88
N GLN A 67 11.66 -7.80 -3.67
CA GLN A 67 12.06 -9.17 -3.31
C GLN A 67 13.57 -9.38 -3.24
N LYS A 68 14.37 -8.55 -3.90
CA LYS A 68 15.84 -8.55 -3.75
C LYS A 68 16.32 -7.89 -2.45
N GLY A 69 15.39 -7.36 -1.63
CA GLY A 69 15.70 -6.81 -0.33
C GLY A 69 16.27 -5.40 -0.33
N TYR A 70 16.30 -4.70 -1.47
CA TYR A 70 16.83 -3.34 -1.54
C TYR A 70 16.15 -2.36 -0.56
N TYR A 71 14.88 -2.62 -0.19
CA TYR A 71 14.12 -1.83 0.79
C TYR A 71 13.79 -2.61 2.08
N SER A 72 14.49 -3.71 2.36
CA SER A 72 14.26 -4.51 3.57
C SER A 72 14.42 -3.69 4.84
N TYR A 73 15.44 -2.82 4.89
CA TYR A 73 15.70 -1.93 6.01
C TYR A 73 14.51 -1.02 6.36
N LEU A 74 13.77 -0.53 5.34
CA LEU A 74 12.57 0.27 5.54
C LEU A 74 11.44 -0.59 6.11
N ALA A 75 11.23 -1.78 5.53
CA ALA A 75 10.20 -2.70 5.98
C ALA A 75 10.44 -3.18 7.42
N GLU A 76 11.68 -3.52 7.76
CA GLU A 76 12.11 -3.91 9.10
C GLU A 76 11.94 -2.77 10.12
N SER A 77 12.38 -1.55 9.77
CA SER A 77 12.23 -0.36 10.63
C SER A 77 10.76 -0.05 10.90
N LEU A 78 9.93 -0.03 9.84
CA LEU A 78 8.50 0.21 9.94
C LEU A 78 7.80 -0.85 10.79
N SER A 79 8.09 -2.13 10.53
CA SER A 79 7.54 -3.25 11.29
C SER A 79 7.91 -3.18 12.76
N SER A 80 9.18 -2.87 13.07
CA SER A 80 9.65 -2.68 14.46
C SER A 80 8.94 -1.53 15.16
N ILE A 81 8.70 -0.41 14.47
CA ILE A 81 7.96 0.74 15.01
C ILE A 81 6.51 0.33 15.30
N ILE A 82 5.85 -0.35 14.37
CA ILE A 82 4.47 -0.81 14.54
C ILE A 82 4.36 -1.79 15.70
N CYS A 83 5.25 -2.78 15.80
CA CYS A 83 5.23 -3.77 16.88
C CYS A 83 5.37 -3.16 18.28
N ARG A 84 6.09 -2.04 18.42
CA ARG A 84 6.21 -1.34 19.72
C ARG A 84 4.90 -0.69 20.20
N HIS A 85 3.99 -0.38 19.29
CA HIS A 85 2.73 0.27 19.61
C HIS A 85 1.52 -0.67 19.43
N ALA A 86 1.73 -1.86 18.86
CA ALA A 86 0.67 -2.81 18.58
C ALA A 86 0.29 -3.59 19.83
N GLU A 87 -0.99 -3.61 20.16
CA GLU A 87 -1.55 -4.47 21.19
C GLU A 87 -2.02 -5.80 20.59
N ASN A 88 -2.28 -6.80 21.43
CA ASN A 88 -2.76 -8.09 20.96
C ASN A 88 -4.22 -8.01 20.48
N GLY A 89 -4.48 -8.51 19.28
CA GLY A 89 -5.82 -8.50 18.67
C GLY A 89 -6.11 -7.29 17.79
N ILE A 90 -5.08 -6.54 17.37
CA ILE A 90 -5.24 -5.35 16.55
C ILE A 90 -5.82 -5.64 15.16
N SER A 91 -6.45 -4.61 14.61
CA SER A 91 -6.85 -4.48 13.20
C SER A 91 -5.98 -3.44 12.51
N LEU A 92 -5.38 -3.79 11.36
CA LEU A 92 -4.53 -2.90 10.59
C LEU A 92 -5.00 -2.84 9.13
N ILE A 93 -5.11 -1.63 8.58
CA ILE A 93 -5.36 -1.40 7.15
C ILE A 93 -4.12 -0.77 6.50
N ASP A 94 -3.57 -1.44 5.48
CA ASP A 94 -2.54 -0.91 4.58
C ASP A 94 -3.22 -0.36 3.32
N ALA A 95 -3.32 0.97 3.24
CA ALA A 95 -4.01 1.67 2.16
C ALA A 95 -3.02 2.09 1.06
N GLY A 96 -3.15 1.47 -0.10
CA GLY A 96 -2.16 1.52 -1.19
C GLY A 96 -1.08 0.46 -1.02
N CYS A 97 -1.48 -0.75 -0.63
CA CYS A 97 -0.57 -1.86 -0.28
C CYS A 97 0.28 -2.37 -1.46
N GLY A 98 -0.05 -1.96 -2.70
CA GLY A 98 0.62 -2.45 -3.88
C GLY A 98 0.56 -3.97 -4.01
N GLU A 99 1.71 -4.62 -4.21
CA GLU A 99 1.83 -6.08 -4.31
C GLU A 99 1.99 -6.79 -2.95
N GLY A 100 1.76 -6.05 -1.83
CA GLY A 100 1.68 -6.60 -0.48
C GLY A 100 3.00 -6.81 0.24
N TYR A 101 4.11 -6.24 -0.23
CA TYR A 101 5.43 -6.44 0.37
C TYR A 101 5.48 -5.95 1.82
N TYR A 102 5.14 -4.69 2.07
CA TYR A 102 5.15 -4.13 3.44
C TYR A 102 4.08 -4.76 4.32
N THR A 103 2.89 -5.03 3.79
CA THR A 103 1.82 -5.70 4.53
C THR A 103 2.27 -7.05 5.06
N GLU A 104 2.95 -7.86 4.23
CA GLU A 104 3.47 -9.19 4.61
C GLU A 104 4.58 -9.09 5.66
N GLU A 105 5.53 -8.17 5.47
CA GLU A 105 6.64 -7.98 6.41
C GLU A 105 6.15 -7.54 7.80
N ILE A 106 5.18 -6.62 7.85
CA ILE A 106 4.54 -6.19 9.09
C ILE A 106 3.82 -7.38 9.75
N PHE A 107 3.04 -8.14 8.99
CA PHE A 107 2.33 -9.30 9.52
C PHE A 107 3.29 -10.35 10.08
N ARG A 108 4.40 -10.65 9.38
CA ARG A 108 5.44 -11.56 9.84
C ARG A 108 6.04 -11.09 11.16
N SER A 109 6.41 -9.81 11.25
CA SER A 109 6.99 -9.22 12.45
C SER A 109 6.02 -9.24 13.64
N LEU A 110 4.74 -8.93 13.43
CA LEU A 110 3.72 -9.03 14.48
C LEU A 110 3.60 -10.47 15.01
N ARG A 111 3.57 -11.45 14.11
CA ARG A 111 3.50 -12.87 14.45
C ARG A 111 4.73 -13.36 15.24
N GLU A 112 5.93 -12.96 14.83
CA GLU A 112 7.19 -13.26 15.51
C GLU A 112 7.24 -12.66 16.92
N ASN A 113 6.58 -11.53 17.13
CA ASN A 113 6.41 -10.91 18.46
C ASN A 113 5.18 -11.43 19.23
N ASN A 114 4.51 -12.50 18.75
CA ASN A 114 3.32 -13.07 19.36
C ASN A 114 2.12 -12.12 19.46
N ILE A 115 2.05 -11.14 18.59
CA ILE A 115 0.93 -10.19 18.50
C ILE A 115 -0.09 -10.72 17.49
N LYS A 116 -1.28 -11.08 17.97
CA LYS A 116 -2.39 -11.44 17.09
C LYS A 116 -2.89 -10.19 16.37
N ALA A 117 -3.04 -10.28 15.06
CA ALA A 117 -3.49 -9.17 14.24
C ALA A 117 -4.37 -9.66 13.09
N ARG A 118 -5.28 -8.79 12.65
CA ARG A 118 -6.03 -8.93 11.40
C ARG A 118 -5.62 -7.79 10.48
N LEU A 119 -5.13 -8.13 9.30
CA LEU A 119 -4.65 -7.14 8.33
C LEU A 119 -5.56 -7.09 7.11
N GLY A 120 -5.80 -5.89 6.62
CA GLY A 120 -6.41 -5.64 5.33
C GLY A 120 -5.46 -4.83 4.46
N GLY A 121 -5.12 -5.34 3.28
CA GLY A 121 -4.39 -4.57 2.26
C GLY A 121 -5.35 -4.15 1.15
N LEU A 122 -5.33 -2.90 0.76
CA LEU A 122 -6.12 -2.43 -0.39
C LEU A 122 -5.26 -1.62 -1.36
N ASP A 123 -5.54 -1.80 -2.64
CA ASP A 123 -4.96 -1.03 -3.71
C ASP A 123 -5.95 -0.89 -4.88
N ILE A 124 -5.84 0.19 -5.63
CA ILE A 124 -6.70 0.42 -6.79
C ILE A 124 -6.28 -0.43 -7.99
N SER A 125 -5.00 -0.84 -8.06
CA SER A 125 -4.47 -1.71 -9.12
C SER A 125 -4.84 -3.16 -8.88
N LYS A 126 -5.76 -3.68 -9.69
CA LYS A 126 -6.15 -5.09 -9.66
C LYS A 126 -4.95 -6.03 -9.83
N SER A 127 -3.96 -5.66 -10.65
CA SER A 127 -2.76 -6.47 -10.86
C SER A 127 -1.86 -6.52 -9.64
N ALA A 128 -1.77 -5.43 -8.88
CA ALA A 128 -1.03 -5.38 -7.63
C ALA A 128 -1.69 -6.26 -6.57
N VAL A 129 -2.98 -6.08 -6.35
CA VAL A 129 -3.78 -6.86 -5.38
C VAL A 129 -3.77 -8.37 -5.69
N ASP A 130 -3.80 -8.75 -6.99
CA ASP A 130 -3.71 -10.15 -7.39
C ASP A 130 -2.35 -10.77 -6.99
N LEU A 131 -1.26 -10.02 -7.11
CA LEU A 131 0.05 -10.47 -6.65
C LEU A 131 0.17 -10.50 -5.12
N ALA A 132 -0.42 -9.52 -4.43
CA ALA A 132 -0.48 -9.50 -2.97
C ALA A 132 -1.21 -10.74 -2.42
N ALA A 133 -2.39 -11.04 -2.94
CA ALA A 133 -3.18 -12.19 -2.52
C ALA A 133 -2.50 -13.55 -2.81
N LYS A 134 -1.63 -13.63 -3.84
CA LYS A 134 -0.83 -14.83 -4.14
C LYS A 134 0.25 -15.14 -3.11
N ARG A 135 0.55 -14.24 -2.18
CA ARG A 135 1.44 -14.49 -1.04
C ARG A 135 0.83 -15.46 -0.02
N LYS A 136 -0.52 -15.64 -0.07
CA LYS A 136 -1.28 -16.65 0.68
C LYS A 136 -1.04 -16.63 2.20
N GLN A 137 -0.94 -15.45 2.78
CA GLN A 137 -0.83 -15.31 4.24
C GLN A 137 -2.23 -15.43 4.88
N GLU A 138 -2.37 -16.31 5.85
CA GLU A 138 -3.54 -16.36 6.70
C GLU A 138 -3.68 -15.07 7.51
N ASN A 139 -4.91 -14.65 7.79
CA ASN A 139 -5.24 -13.41 8.52
C ASN A 139 -4.88 -12.10 7.80
N ILE A 140 -4.52 -12.15 6.50
CA ILE A 140 -4.46 -10.98 5.65
C ILE A 140 -5.54 -11.08 4.59
N GLU A 141 -6.42 -10.09 4.54
CA GLU A 141 -7.43 -9.93 3.50
C GLU A 141 -6.95 -8.87 2.50
N TYR A 142 -7.16 -9.11 1.19
CA TYR A 142 -6.80 -8.14 0.16
C TYR A 142 -8.02 -7.73 -0.65
N ALA A 143 -8.14 -6.42 -0.93
CA ALA A 143 -9.25 -5.87 -1.71
C ALA A 143 -8.76 -4.91 -2.80
N VAL A 144 -9.36 -4.98 -3.99
CA VAL A 144 -9.28 -3.88 -4.96
C VAL A 144 -10.21 -2.79 -4.47
N SER A 145 -9.66 -1.64 -4.10
CA SER A 145 -10.42 -0.48 -3.65
C SER A 145 -9.60 0.80 -3.72
N SER A 146 -10.24 1.94 -3.53
CA SER A 146 -9.59 3.24 -3.54
C SER A 146 -9.25 3.70 -2.12
N VAL A 147 -8.09 4.33 -1.93
CA VAL A 147 -7.73 5.02 -0.68
C VAL A 147 -8.64 6.23 -0.39
N PHE A 148 -9.35 6.71 -1.40
CA PHE A 148 -10.36 7.78 -1.27
C PHE A 148 -11.74 7.26 -0.85
N HIS A 149 -11.91 5.94 -0.73
CA HIS A 149 -13.12 5.26 -0.25
C HIS A 149 -12.72 3.91 0.34
N ILE A 150 -12.14 3.94 1.54
CA ILE A 150 -11.66 2.75 2.23
C ILE A 150 -12.88 1.92 2.70
N PRO A 151 -13.01 0.66 2.27
CA PRO A 151 -14.15 -0.18 2.64
C PRO A 151 -13.97 -0.75 4.07
N ALA A 152 -13.94 0.12 5.06
CA ALA A 152 -13.90 -0.22 6.47
C ALA A 152 -14.93 0.61 7.24
N ALA A 153 -15.48 0.04 8.28
CA ALA A 153 -16.46 0.73 9.12
C ALA A 153 -15.81 1.92 9.85
N ASP A 154 -16.62 2.90 10.21
CA ASP A 154 -16.17 4.05 11.00
C ASP A 154 -15.63 3.58 12.35
N LYS A 155 -14.52 4.18 12.78
CA LYS A 155 -13.92 3.96 14.10
C LYS A 155 -13.67 2.48 14.45
N SER A 156 -13.29 1.67 13.44
CA SER A 156 -13.13 0.23 13.59
C SER A 156 -11.69 -0.27 13.51
N ILE A 157 -10.76 0.56 13.08
CA ILE A 157 -9.37 0.19 12.80
C ILE A 157 -8.45 0.77 13.87
N ASP A 158 -7.50 -0.05 14.36
CA ASP A 158 -6.49 0.35 15.35
C ASP A 158 -5.35 1.11 14.70
N ILE A 159 -4.86 0.58 13.58
CA ILE A 159 -3.69 1.09 12.88
C ILE A 159 -4.04 1.21 11.38
N SER A 160 -3.76 2.37 10.80
CA SER A 160 -3.76 2.54 9.36
C SER A 160 -2.37 2.90 8.86
N LEU A 161 -2.05 2.47 7.64
CA LEU A 161 -0.75 2.62 7.02
C LEU A 161 -0.89 3.18 5.61
N SER A 162 0.03 4.05 5.22
CA SER A 162 0.25 4.50 3.85
C SER A 162 1.74 4.53 3.56
N VAL A 163 2.22 3.70 2.63
CA VAL A 163 3.62 3.65 2.22
C VAL A 163 3.74 4.10 0.78
N PHE A 164 4.29 5.29 0.54
CA PHE A 164 4.44 5.88 -0.79
C PHE A 164 3.15 5.91 -1.62
N SER A 165 2.01 6.03 -0.97
CA SER A 165 0.70 6.04 -1.61
C SER A 165 -0.04 7.36 -1.39
N PRO A 166 -1.08 7.67 -2.20
CA PRO A 166 -1.93 8.82 -1.97
C PRO A 166 -2.60 8.79 -0.60
N ILE A 167 -2.90 9.95 -0.03
CA ILE A 167 -3.51 10.09 1.28
C ILE A 167 -4.84 10.83 1.16
N CYS A 168 -5.91 10.24 1.68
CA CYS A 168 -7.19 10.88 1.91
C CYS A 168 -7.42 10.97 3.43
N LEU A 169 -7.10 12.12 4.03
CA LEU A 169 -7.13 12.30 5.48
C LEU A 169 -8.50 12.01 6.09
N GLU A 170 -9.57 12.39 5.40
CA GLU A 170 -10.95 12.17 5.81
C GLU A 170 -11.25 10.67 6.00
N GLU A 171 -10.76 9.85 5.08
CA GLU A 171 -10.95 8.40 5.15
C GLU A 171 -10.12 7.75 6.26
N PHE A 172 -8.85 8.13 6.41
CA PHE A 172 -8.02 7.65 7.51
C PHE A 172 -8.59 8.06 8.86
N TYR A 173 -9.06 9.31 8.99
CA TYR A 173 -9.72 9.80 10.21
C TYR A 173 -11.03 9.07 10.49
N ARG A 174 -11.82 8.78 9.44
CA ARG A 174 -13.10 8.07 9.54
C ARG A 174 -12.94 6.66 10.10
N ILE A 175 -11.99 5.88 9.53
CA ILE A 175 -11.84 4.45 9.86
C ILE A 175 -11.13 4.22 11.20
N LEU A 176 -10.20 5.10 11.59
CA LEU A 176 -9.42 4.94 12.82
C LEU A 176 -10.31 5.16 14.06
N ARG A 177 -10.18 4.26 15.03
CA ARG A 177 -10.80 4.43 16.35
C ARG A 177 -10.15 5.59 17.11
N LYS A 178 -10.78 5.99 18.20
CA LYS A 178 -10.16 6.97 19.13
C LYS A 178 -8.80 6.42 19.59
N ASN A 179 -7.77 7.24 19.53
CA ASN A 179 -6.36 6.89 19.81
C ASN A 179 -5.79 5.84 18.84
N GLY A 180 -6.42 5.60 17.69
CA GLY A 180 -5.85 4.80 16.62
C GLY A 180 -4.64 5.51 15.98
N LEU A 181 -3.71 4.72 15.45
CA LEU A 181 -2.44 5.23 14.91
C LEU A 181 -2.45 5.26 13.38
N PHE A 182 -1.98 6.35 12.82
CA PHE A 182 -1.72 6.47 11.40
C PHE A 182 -0.22 6.53 11.14
N TYR A 183 0.30 5.55 10.39
CA TYR A 183 1.68 5.55 9.94
C TYR A 183 1.75 5.97 8.49
N MET A 184 2.55 6.98 8.21
CA MET A 184 2.76 7.50 6.87
C MET A 184 4.24 7.43 6.54
N VAL A 185 4.57 6.77 5.43
CA VAL A 185 5.93 6.73 4.87
C VAL A 185 5.96 7.53 3.59
N ILE A 186 6.79 8.55 3.57
CA ILE A 186 6.96 9.45 2.42
C ILE A 186 8.42 9.52 2.01
N PRO A 187 8.71 9.84 0.74
CA PRO A 187 10.07 10.08 0.30
C PRO A 187 10.63 11.36 0.91
N ASP A 188 11.89 11.33 1.33
CA ASP A 188 12.64 12.52 1.71
C ASP A 188 12.99 13.39 0.48
N THR A 189 13.42 14.63 0.73
CA THR A 189 13.81 15.62 -0.31
C THR A 189 14.77 15.03 -1.32
N MET A 190 15.79 14.30 -0.87
CA MET A 190 16.85 13.73 -1.69
C MET A 190 16.61 12.26 -2.10
N HIS A 191 15.41 11.73 -1.85
CA HIS A 191 15.12 10.36 -2.22
C HIS A 191 15.26 10.11 -3.73
N LEU A 192 16.10 9.13 -4.10
CA LEU A 192 16.46 8.77 -5.47
C LEU A 192 17.11 9.92 -6.27
N TRP A 193 17.86 10.80 -5.60
CA TRP A 193 18.53 11.92 -6.25
C TRP A 193 19.50 11.48 -7.35
N GLU A 194 20.28 10.44 -7.11
CA GLU A 194 21.23 9.90 -8.10
C GLU A 194 20.50 9.42 -9.35
N LEU A 195 19.36 8.73 -9.19
CA LEU A 195 18.54 8.30 -10.33
C LEU A 195 18.00 9.50 -11.10
N LYS A 196 17.47 10.50 -10.41
CA LYS A 196 16.98 11.73 -11.03
C LYS A 196 18.07 12.49 -11.77
N SER A 197 19.28 12.52 -11.21
CA SER A 197 20.43 13.21 -11.82
C SER A 197 20.91 12.56 -13.11
N VAL A 198 20.62 11.27 -13.31
CA VAL A 198 20.92 10.58 -14.59
C VAL A 198 19.80 10.78 -15.61
N ILE A 199 18.54 10.88 -15.14
CA ILE A 199 17.37 10.90 -16.02
C ILE A 199 17.03 12.32 -16.51
N TYR A 200 17.19 13.33 -15.65
CA TYR A 200 16.75 14.69 -15.93
C TYR A 200 17.95 15.62 -16.15
N ASP A 201 17.89 16.46 -17.20
CA ASP A 201 18.85 17.52 -17.42
C ASP A 201 18.90 18.53 -16.26
N ARG A 202 17.76 18.70 -15.58
CA ARG A 202 17.61 19.53 -14.37
C ARG A 202 16.91 18.71 -13.29
N PRO A 203 17.65 17.97 -12.48
CA PRO A 203 17.07 17.20 -11.39
C PRO A 203 16.42 18.12 -10.36
N TYR A 204 15.35 17.65 -9.73
CA TYR A 204 14.58 18.41 -8.75
C TYR A 204 14.44 17.62 -7.44
N GLU A 205 14.42 18.35 -6.33
CA GLU A 205 14.15 17.78 -5.01
C GLU A 205 12.69 17.37 -4.88
N ASN A 206 12.41 16.34 -4.07
CA ASN A 206 11.04 16.01 -3.73
C ASN A 206 10.45 17.09 -2.83
N GLN A 207 9.22 17.49 -3.09
CA GLN A 207 8.50 18.37 -2.17
C GLN A 207 8.00 17.53 -0.99
N VAL A 208 8.62 17.70 0.17
CA VAL A 208 8.15 17.13 1.42
C VAL A 208 7.04 18.05 1.95
N LYS A 209 5.81 17.53 2.02
CA LYS A 209 4.67 18.26 2.57
C LYS A 209 4.78 18.32 4.10
N ASP A 210 4.25 19.41 4.69
CA ASP A 210 4.13 19.53 6.14
C ASP A 210 3.41 18.32 6.74
N TYR A 211 3.96 17.79 7.83
CA TYR A 211 3.42 16.62 8.55
C TYR A 211 2.22 16.96 9.43
N LEU A 212 1.81 18.23 9.49
CA LEU A 212 0.64 18.66 10.25
C LEU A 212 -0.64 18.30 9.50
N LEU A 213 -1.13 17.10 9.76
CA LEU A 213 -2.35 16.58 9.15
C LEU A 213 -3.57 17.01 9.98
N LYS A 214 -4.50 17.72 9.36
CA LYS A 214 -5.72 18.17 10.04
C LYS A 214 -6.48 16.99 10.66
N GLY A 215 -6.73 17.05 11.95
CA GLY A 215 -7.43 16.01 12.71
C GLY A 215 -6.53 14.90 13.28
N PHE A 216 -5.20 15.04 13.11
CA PHE A 216 -4.22 14.14 13.70
C PHE A 216 -3.20 14.91 14.53
N ASP A 217 -2.78 14.34 15.63
CA ASP A 217 -1.66 14.83 16.43
C ASP A 217 -0.39 14.10 16.02
N LEU A 218 0.67 14.82 15.66
CA LEU A 218 1.96 14.21 15.34
C LEU A 218 2.61 13.68 16.64
N ILE A 219 2.67 12.37 16.78
CA ILE A 219 3.31 11.73 17.92
C ILE A 219 4.82 11.73 17.76
N LYS A 220 5.31 11.33 16.58
CA LYS A 220 6.74 11.24 16.29
C LYS A 220 7.02 11.18 14.80
N ALA A 221 8.06 11.87 14.36
CA ALA A 221 8.69 11.67 13.07
C ALA A 221 9.97 10.82 13.25
N TYR A 222 10.24 9.96 12.28
CA TYR A 222 11.42 9.11 12.24
C TYR A 222 12.15 9.37 10.93
N ASP A 223 13.33 9.95 11.01
CA ASP A 223 14.22 10.05 9.86
C ASP A 223 15.04 8.77 9.77
N LEU A 224 14.81 8.00 8.72
CA LEU A 224 15.63 6.82 8.48
C LEU A 224 16.99 7.25 7.90
N PRO A 225 18.10 6.65 8.38
CA PRO A 225 19.42 7.01 7.89
C PRO A 225 19.53 6.75 6.39
N GLN A 226 20.17 7.66 5.69
CA GLN A 226 20.49 7.48 4.27
C GLN A 226 21.30 6.19 4.08
N ARG A 227 20.90 5.38 3.14
CA ARG A 227 21.59 4.14 2.76
C ARG A 227 21.92 4.16 1.28
N LYS A 228 23.16 3.83 0.98
CA LYS A 228 23.56 3.53 -0.41
C LYS A 228 23.05 2.14 -0.77
N ILE A 229 22.29 2.06 -1.85
CA ILE A 229 21.84 0.81 -2.44
C ILE A 229 22.72 0.54 -3.65
N CYS A 230 23.44 -0.57 -3.65
CA CYS A 230 24.23 -1.02 -4.79
C CYS A 230 23.34 -1.89 -5.67
N LEU A 231 23.00 -1.43 -6.85
CA LEU A 231 22.24 -2.22 -7.82
C LEU A 231 23.19 -3.15 -8.57
N GLU A 232 22.89 -4.44 -8.60
CA GLU A 232 23.82 -5.47 -9.08
C GLU A 232 23.72 -5.74 -10.59
N SER A 233 22.65 -5.24 -11.22
CA SER A 233 22.40 -5.49 -12.64
C SER A 233 21.64 -4.35 -13.32
N ASN A 234 21.73 -4.30 -14.65
CA ASN A 234 20.91 -3.40 -15.46
C ASN A 234 19.41 -3.67 -15.26
N GLU A 235 19.03 -4.92 -15.01
CA GLU A 235 17.64 -5.27 -14.70
C GLU A 235 17.17 -4.59 -13.40
N ASP A 236 18.00 -4.52 -12.38
CA ASP A 236 17.66 -3.84 -11.12
C ASP A 236 17.49 -2.35 -11.30
N ILE A 237 18.34 -1.73 -12.12
CA ILE A 237 18.21 -0.32 -12.49
C ILE A 237 16.88 -0.09 -13.21
N MET A 238 16.56 -0.92 -14.18
CA MET A 238 15.30 -0.84 -14.93
C MET A 238 14.08 -1.12 -14.06
N ASN A 239 14.17 -2.05 -13.10
CA ASN A 239 13.11 -2.32 -12.15
C ASN A 239 12.88 -1.13 -11.21
N LEU A 240 13.95 -0.55 -10.65
CA LEU A 240 13.85 0.65 -9.82
C LEU A 240 13.20 1.80 -10.61
N PHE A 241 13.66 2.04 -11.82
CA PHE A 241 13.13 3.08 -12.68
C PHE A 241 11.65 2.85 -13.02
N SER A 242 11.31 1.62 -13.45
CA SER A 242 9.95 1.28 -13.88
C SER A 242 8.91 1.29 -12.76
N MET A 243 9.32 1.09 -11.51
CA MET A 243 8.41 1.12 -10.36
C MET A 243 8.14 2.55 -9.84
N THR A 244 8.85 3.54 -10.35
CA THR A 244 8.69 4.95 -9.98
C THR A 244 7.81 5.68 -10.99
N PRO A 245 7.21 6.83 -10.62
CA PRO A 245 6.45 7.66 -11.58
C PRO A 245 7.33 8.32 -12.64
N TYR A 246 8.66 8.25 -12.54
CA TYR A 246 9.62 8.93 -13.44
C TYR A 246 9.52 8.42 -14.88
N LEU A 247 9.24 7.13 -15.08
CA LEU A 247 9.04 6.55 -16.42
C LEU A 247 7.90 7.23 -17.18
N SER A 248 6.79 7.50 -16.52
CA SER A 248 5.64 8.16 -17.17
C SER A 248 5.93 9.61 -17.55
N LEU A 249 6.75 10.31 -16.78
CA LEU A 249 7.12 11.70 -17.02
C LEU A 249 8.08 11.83 -18.22
N ILE A 250 8.98 10.88 -18.44
CA ILE A 250 9.88 10.88 -19.60
C ILE A 250 9.10 10.63 -20.90
N HIS A 251 8.14 9.71 -20.90
CA HIS A 251 7.30 9.47 -22.07
C HIS A 251 6.41 10.67 -22.46
N ILE A 252 6.11 11.54 -21.52
CA ILE A 252 5.31 12.75 -21.77
C ILE A 252 6.19 13.89 -22.30
N SER A 253 7.46 13.97 -21.87
CA SER A 253 8.32 15.12 -22.17
C SER A 253 9.16 14.99 -23.46
N GLU A 254 9.63 13.78 -23.86
CA GLU A 254 10.42 13.60 -25.10
C GLU A 254 10.41 12.16 -25.64
N PRO A 255 9.55 11.82 -26.61
CA PRO A 255 9.55 10.48 -27.20
C PRO A 255 10.72 10.20 -28.15
N THR A 256 11.60 11.19 -28.45
CA THR A 256 12.62 11.10 -29.50
C THR A 256 14.07 10.96 -29.01
N ARG A 257 14.39 11.13 -27.74
CA ARG A 257 15.76 11.07 -27.22
C ARG A 257 16.26 9.72 -26.72
N LEU A 258 15.41 8.73 -26.60
CA LEU A 258 15.77 7.38 -26.09
C LEU A 258 16.37 6.43 -27.13
N LEU A 259 16.57 6.87 -28.37
CA LEU A 259 17.12 6.04 -29.46
C LEU A 259 18.61 6.29 -29.77
N SER A 260 19.33 7.00 -28.92
CA SER A 260 20.75 7.29 -29.12
C SER A 260 21.61 7.02 -27.88
N ILE A 261 21.46 5.84 -27.28
CA ILE A 261 22.47 5.27 -26.37
C ILE A 261 22.83 3.89 -26.86
#